data_fdd9b198d11ed808ec5c85a7eccc5074
#
_entry.id   fdd9b198d11ed808ec5c85a7eccc5074
#
_cell.length_a   1.000
_cell.length_b   1.000
_cell.length_c   1.000
_cell.angle_alpha   90.00
_cell.angle_beta   90.00
_cell.angle_gamma   90.00
#
_symmetry.space_group_name_H-M   'P 1'
#
loop_
_entity.id
_entity.type
_entity.pdbx_description
1 polymer ?
#
loop_
_entity_poly.entity_id
_entity_poly.type
_entity_poly.pdbx_seq_one_letter_code
_entity_poly.pdbx_strand_id
1 'polypeptide(L)'
;MSVSAISDIINAWIETVLQLPFTIENDVISKPDGDAACLRYDPAPAAEKRYINGERLLKWNLTYYIRSKDRTKARGRAYDITARLDGETITDDTSGLKIDIEAETLPQFIGVDEKGNSTYAAAITCTYLEPKENEENERPCQEEQNSSVH
;
A
#
# COMPACT_ATOMS: atom_id res chain seq x y z
N MET A 1 -13.99 -0.64 -0.97
CA MET A 1 -12.64 -1.15 -1.29
C MET A 1 -11.94 -1.60 -0.03
N SER A 2 -11.31 -2.75 -0.08
CA SER A 2 -10.62 -3.29 1.08
C SER A 2 -9.22 -2.70 1.21
N VAL A 3 -8.67 -2.79 2.41
CA VAL A 3 -7.33 -2.31 2.71
C VAL A 3 -6.28 -3.03 1.86
N SER A 4 -6.48 -4.34 1.64
CA SER A 4 -5.53 -5.12 0.84
C SER A 4 -5.50 -4.64 -0.61
N ALA A 5 -6.59 -4.08 -1.12
CA ALA A 5 -6.60 -3.59 -2.49
C ALA A 5 -5.67 -2.39 -2.68
N ILE A 6 -5.50 -1.55 -1.65
CA ILE A 6 -4.60 -0.41 -1.74
C ILE A 6 -3.16 -0.87 -1.89
N SER A 7 -2.72 -1.80 -1.04
CA SER A 7 -1.36 -2.32 -1.14
C SER A 7 -1.14 -3.06 -2.45
N ASP A 8 -2.15 -3.81 -2.91
CA ASP A 8 -2.05 -4.55 -4.17
C ASP A 8 -1.87 -3.60 -5.35
N ILE A 9 -2.60 -2.49 -5.37
CA ILE A 9 -2.49 -1.48 -6.42
C ILE A 9 -1.09 -0.89 -6.46
N ILE A 10 -0.58 -0.49 -5.29
CA ILE A 10 0.74 0.14 -5.21
C ILE A 10 1.83 -0.86 -5.58
N ASN A 11 1.75 -2.08 -5.07
CA ASN A 11 2.76 -3.10 -5.32
C ASN A 11 2.81 -3.47 -6.80
N ALA A 12 1.66 -3.65 -7.43
CA ALA A 12 1.61 -3.98 -8.86
C ALA A 12 2.25 -2.88 -9.70
N TRP A 13 2.00 -1.62 -9.34
CA TRP A 13 2.56 -0.50 -10.06
C TRP A 13 4.07 -0.45 -9.93
N ILE A 14 4.59 -0.57 -8.70
CA ILE A 14 6.04 -0.43 -8.47
C ILE A 14 6.81 -1.64 -9.02
N GLU A 15 6.23 -2.84 -8.96
CA GLU A 15 6.85 -4.03 -9.55
C GLU A 15 7.03 -3.86 -11.04
N THR A 16 6.04 -3.29 -11.70
CA THR A 16 6.09 -3.07 -13.15
C THR A 16 7.08 -1.99 -13.50
N VAL A 17 7.05 -0.87 -12.79
CA VAL A 17 7.90 0.29 -13.10
C VAL A 17 9.36 -0.03 -12.89
N LEU A 18 9.70 -0.72 -11.81
CA LEU A 18 11.08 -1.05 -11.47
C LEU A 18 11.51 -2.41 -12.02
N GLN A 19 10.58 -3.18 -12.57
CA GLN A 19 10.87 -4.53 -13.09
C GLN A 19 11.57 -5.38 -12.04
N LEU A 20 10.96 -5.44 -10.85
CA LEU A 20 11.54 -6.19 -9.74
C LEU A 20 11.55 -7.68 -10.03
N PRO A 21 12.61 -8.39 -9.61
CA PRO A 21 12.73 -9.83 -9.88
C PRO A 21 11.92 -10.69 -8.91
N PHE A 22 11.07 -10.08 -8.11
CA PHE A 22 10.22 -10.78 -7.13
C PHE A 22 8.92 -10.02 -6.95
N THR A 23 7.93 -10.69 -6.38
CA THR A 23 6.64 -10.09 -6.05
C THR A 23 6.71 -9.53 -4.63
N ILE A 24 6.21 -8.33 -4.44
CA ILE A 24 6.14 -7.71 -3.11
C ILE A 24 4.95 -8.30 -2.37
N GLU A 25 5.20 -8.92 -1.22
CA GLU A 25 4.16 -9.55 -0.43
C GLU A 25 3.51 -8.54 0.51
N ASN A 26 2.39 -8.93 1.09
CA ASN A 26 1.71 -8.10 2.09
C ASN A 26 2.06 -8.62 3.48
N ASP A 27 2.44 -7.71 4.36
CA ASP A 27 2.65 -7.90 5.79
C ASP A 27 3.90 -8.68 6.19
N VAL A 28 4.19 -9.79 5.54
CA VAL A 28 5.37 -10.61 5.90
C VAL A 28 6.07 -11.10 4.65
N ILE A 29 7.36 -11.38 4.79
CA ILE A 29 8.12 -12.04 3.74
C ILE A 29 8.07 -13.53 4.05
N SER A 30 7.39 -14.28 3.19
CA SER A 30 7.26 -15.73 3.38
C SER A 30 8.46 -16.51 2.87
N LYS A 31 9.20 -15.95 1.92
CA LYS A 31 10.37 -16.60 1.36
C LYS A 31 11.43 -16.74 2.43
N PRO A 32 11.97 -17.94 2.67
CA PRO A 32 12.88 -18.15 3.80
C PRO A 32 14.26 -17.51 3.62
N ASP A 33 14.69 -17.24 2.39
CA ASP A 33 16.04 -16.73 2.15
C ASP A 33 16.09 -15.98 0.83
N GLY A 34 17.06 -15.05 0.70
CA GLY A 34 17.30 -14.35 -0.54
C GLY A 34 16.47 -13.09 -0.74
N ASP A 35 16.47 -12.61 -1.96
CA ASP A 35 15.83 -11.35 -2.32
C ASP A 35 14.33 -11.43 -2.17
N ALA A 36 13.77 -10.50 -1.43
CA ALA A 36 12.33 -10.44 -1.18
C ALA A 36 11.95 -9.09 -0.61
N ALA A 37 10.66 -8.78 -0.61
CA ALA A 37 10.15 -7.55 -0.01
C ALA A 37 8.72 -7.73 0.43
N CYS A 38 8.29 -6.92 1.40
CA CYS A 38 6.89 -6.86 1.79
C CYS A 38 6.49 -5.42 2.09
N LEU A 39 5.20 -5.17 2.04
CA LEU A 39 4.60 -3.89 2.39
C LEU A 39 3.68 -4.12 3.57
N ARG A 40 3.89 -3.39 4.65
CA ARG A 40 3.10 -3.53 5.87
C ARG A 40 2.33 -2.26 6.15
N TYR A 41 1.11 -2.43 6.67
CA TYR A 41 0.32 -1.30 7.13
C TYR A 41 0.72 -0.95 8.55
N ASP A 42 0.93 0.35 8.79
CA ASP A 42 1.21 0.85 10.13
C ASP A 42 -0.04 1.51 10.70
N PRO A 43 -0.11 1.68 12.00
CA PRO A 43 -1.28 2.34 12.61
C PRO A 43 -1.51 3.73 12.04
N ALA A 44 -2.78 4.05 11.80
CA ALA A 44 -3.20 5.34 11.28
C ALA A 44 -4.60 5.67 11.79
N PRO A 45 -4.97 6.96 11.82
CA PRO A 45 -6.34 7.33 12.17
C PRO A 45 -7.35 6.71 11.21
N ALA A 46 -8.57 6.46 11.68
CA ALA A 46 -9.61 5.85 10.86
C ALA A 46 -9.96 6.71 9.65
N ALA A 47 -9.88 8.03 9.78
CA ALA A 47 -10.07 8.95 8.68
C ALA A 47 -9.42 10.27 9.03
N GLU A 48 -8.76 10.87 8.03
CA GLU A 48 -8.16 12.20 8.19
C GLU A 48 -9.24 13.26 8.24
N LYS A 49 -10.23 13.14 7.36
CA LYS A 49 -11.36 14.06 7.28
C LYS A 49 -12.60 13.32 6.83
N ARG A 50 -13.75 13.81 7.28
CA ARG A 50 -15.05 13.30 6.85
C ARG A 50 -15.83 14.46 6.28
N TYR A 51 -16.46 14.24 5.13
CA TYR A 51 -17.21 15.29 4.45
C TYR A 51 -18.70 15.06 4.58
N ILE A 52 -19.45 16.14 4.42
CA ILE A 52 -20.91 16.09 4.59
C ILE A 52 -21.57 15.11 3.64
N ASN A 53 -21.03 14.99 2.42
CA ASN A 53 -21.60 14.08 1.42
C ASN A 53 -21.28 12.60 1.67
N GLY A 54 -20.60 12.27 2.77
CA GLY A 54 -20.29 10.90 3.13
C GLY A 54 -18.92 10.42 2.67
N GLU A 55 -18.21 11.22 1.93
CA GLU A 55 -16.84 10.87 1.53
C GLU A 55 -15.89 11.02 2.71
N ARG A 56 -14.80 10.26 2.68
CA ARG A 56 -13.78 10.34 3.71
C ARG A 56 -12.42 10.45 3.07
N LEU A 57 -11.58 11.33 3.64
CA LEU A 57 -10.18 11.39 3.25
C LEU A 57 -9.42 10.42 4.14
N LEU A 58 -8.79 9.43 3.54
CA LEU A 58 -8.05 8.42 4.27
C LEU A 58 -6.56 8.59 4.02
N LYS A 59 -5.77 8.36 5.05
CA LYS A 59 -4.33 8.42 4.98
C LYS A 59 -3.77 7.17 5.63
N TRP A 60 -3.06 6.37 4.85
CA TRP A 60 -2.44 5.15 5.33
C TRP A 60 -0.95 5.35 5.48
N ASN A 61 -0.40 4.84 6.57
CA ASN A 61 1.04 4.77 6.77
C ASN A 61 1.47 3.35 6.45
N LEU A 62 2.43 3.23 5.55
CA LEU A 62 2.89 1.93 5.06
C LEU A 62 4.39 1.88 5.10
N THR A 63 4.96 0.71 5.35
CA THR A 63 6.40 0.54 5.38
C THR A 63 6.79 -0.62 4.49
N TYR A 64 7.73 -0.35 3.57
CA TYR A 64 8.36 -1.39 2.76
C TYR A 64 9.55 -1.95 3.51
N TYR A 65 9.66 -3.28 3.49
CA TYR A 65 10.84 -3.98 4.00
C TYR A 65 11.45 -4.71 2.83
N ILE A 66 12.70 -4.37 2.50
CA ILE A 66 13.41 -4.92 1.34
C ILE A 66 14.61 -5.71 1.84
N ARG A 67 14.69 -6.97 1.42
CA ARG A 67 15.71 -7.90 1.89
C ARG A 67 16.57 -8.41 0.74
N SER A 68 17.87 -8.52 0.98
CA SER A 68 18.80 -9.17 0.04
C SER A 68 20.05 -9.59 0.79
N LYS A 69 20.71 -10.64 0.32
CA LYS A 69 22.03 -11.00 0.84
C LYS A 69 23.08 -9.95 0.47
N ASP A 70 22.86 -9.23 -0.62
CA ASP A 70 23.70 -8.11 -1.01
C ASP A 70 23.13 -6.84 -0.41
N ARG A 71 23.80 -6.32 0.63
CA ARG A 71 23.34 -5.11 1.34
C ARG A 71 23.20 -3.93 0.40
N THR A 72 24.13 -3.77 -0.53
CA THR A 72 24.08 -2.67 -1.49
C THR A 72 22.84 -2.77 -2.36
N LYS A 73 22.49 -3.98 -2.77
CA LYS A 73 21.31 -4.21 -3.58
C LYS A 73 20.03 -3.91 -2.79
N ALA A 74 19.97 -4.36 -1.54
CA ALA A 74 18.80 -4.07 -0.69
C ALA A 74 18.62 -2.58 -0.52
N ARG A 75 19.70 -1.86 -0.22
CA ARG A 75 19.66 -0.41 -0.05
C ARG A 75 19.25 0.29 -1.35
N GLY A 76 19.81 -0.13 -2.47
CA GLY A 76 19.51 0.46 -3.76
C GLY A 76 18.06 0.29 -4.15
N ARG A 77 17.50 -0.90 -3.93
CA ARG A 77 16.09 -1.16 -4.21
C ARG A 77 15.17 -0.32 -3.32
N ALA A 78 15.52 -0.21 -2.03
CA ALA A 78 14.73 0.61 -1.11
C ALA A 78 14.75 2.07 -1.55
N TYR A 79 15.89 2.55 -2.00
CA TYR A 79 16.02 3.92 -2.51
C TYR A 79 15.21 4.11 -3.78
N ASP A 80 15.27 3.15 -4.70
CA ASP A 80 14.53 3.25 -5.96
C ASP A 80 13.03 3.25 -5.73
N ILE A 81 12.55 2.39 -4.82
CA ILE A 81 11.13 2.36 -4.48
C ILE A 81 10.69 3.69 -3.89
N THR A 82 11.48 4.21 -2.94
CA THR A 82 11.15 5.48 -2.30
C THR A 82 11.12 6.62 -3.31
N ALA A 83 12.15 6.70 -4.17
CA ALA A 83 12.27 7.78 -5.14
C ALA A 83 11.15 7.74 -6.18
N ARG A 84 10.74 6.53 -6.60
CA ARG A 84 9.69 6.42 -7.61
C ARG A 84 8.31 6.70 -7.04
N LEU A 85 8.08 6.38 -5.79
CA LEU A 85 6.77 6.58 -5.17
C LEU A 85 6.56 7.99 -4.64
N ASP A 86 7.64 8.67 -4.26
CA ASP A 86 7.52 10.00 -3.65
C ASP A 86 6.93 11.00 -4.64
N GLY A 87 5.79 11.56 -4.28
CA GLY A 87 5.10 12.53 -5.14
C GLY A 87 4.28 11.91 -6.25
N GLU A 88 4.15 10.58 -6.27
CA GLU A 88 3.43 9.89 -7.33
C GLU A 88 1.94 9.81 -7.02
N THR A 89 1.11 9.89 -8.07
CA THR A 89 -0.31 9.61 -7.96
C THR A 89 -0.61 8.38 -8.82
N ILE A 90 -1.08 7.32 -8.19
CA ILE A 90 -1.43 6.09 -8.88
C ILE A 90 -2.94 6.02 -9.03
N THR A 91 -3.40 5.82 -10.26
CA THR A 91 -4.83 5.67 -10.53
C THR A 91 -5.13 4.19 -10.78
N ASP A 92 -6.08 3.66 -10.04
CA ASP A 92 -6.54 2.30 -10.27
C ASP A 92 -7.55 2.30 -11.41
N ASP A 93 -7.21 1.61 -12.49
CA ASP A 93 -8.04 1.60 -13.69
C ASP A 93 -9.42 1.01 -13.46
N THR A 94 -9.51 0.06 -12.54
CA THR A 94 -10.78 -0.63 -12.28
C THR A 94 -11.75 0.25 -11.51
N SER A 95 -11.29 0.89 -10.45
CA SER A 95 -12.16 1.69 -9.58
C SER A 95 -12.10 3.17 -9.84
N GLY A 96 -11.08 3.64 -10.57
CA GLY A 96 -10.85 5.06 -10.78
C GLY A 96 -10.26 5.76 -9.57
N LEU A 97 -9.92 5.01 -8.53
CA LEU A 97 -9.37 5.58 -7.31
C LEU A 97 -8.00 6.18 -7.56
N LYS A 98 -7.77 7.39 -7.05
CA LYS A 98 -6.48 8.06 -7.17
C LYS A 98 -5.80 8.05 -5.81
N ILE A 99 -4.60 7.49 -5.77
CA ILE A 99 -3.83 7.35 -4.55
C ILE A 99 -2.61 8.25 -4.65
N ASP A 100 -2.54 9.26 -3.77
CA ASP A 100 -1.38 10.15 -3.71
C ASP A 100 -0.38 9.60 -2.71
N ILE A 101 0.87 9.50 -3.12
CA ILE A 101 1.90 8.86 -2.31
C ILE A 101 3.03 9.84 -2.04
N GLU A 102 3.50 9.85 -0.80
CA GLU A 102 4.66 10.64 -0.40
C GLU A 102 5.58 9.78 0.43
N ALA A 103 6.89 9.98 0.26
CA ALA A 103 7.86 9.32 1.10
C ALA A 103 7.81 9.92 2.50
N GLU A 104 7.73 9.08 3.51
CA GLU A 104 7.73 9.53 4.89
C GLU A 104 9.14 9.57 5.44
N THR A 105 9.94 8.54 5.13
CA THR A 105 11.31 8.43 5.58
C THR A 105 12.20 7.96 4.45
N LEU A 106 13.47 8.30 4.53
CA LEU A 106 14.46 7.69 3.67
C LEU A 106 14.72 6.24 4.12
N PRO A 107 15.25 5.38 3.25
CA PRO A 107 15.54 4.00 3.63
C PRO A 107 16.46 3.92 4.84
N GLN A 108 16.15 3.00 5.74
CA GLN A 108 16.87 2.80 6.97
C GLN A 108 17.28 1.34 7.09
N PHE A 109 18.54 1.10 7.47
CA PHE A 109 19.02 -0.25 7.71
C PHE A 109 18.37 -0.82 8.97
N ILE A 110 17.78 -2.01 8.86
CA ILE A 110 17.09 -2.65 9.97
C ILE A 110 18.00 -3.68 10.64
N GLY A 111 18.68 -4.51 9.86
CA GLY A 111 19.54 -5.53 10.43
C GLY A 111 19.91 -6.61 9.44
N VAL A 112 20.68 -7.57 9.93
CA VAL A 112 21.12 -8.75 9.17
C VAL A 112 20.62 -9.96 9.95
N ASP A 113 20.00 -10.92 9.25
CA ASP A 113 19.54 -12.14 9.91
C ASP A 113 20.66 -13.19 9.95
N GLU A 114 20.34 -14.37 10.51
CA GLU A 114 21.33 -15.45 10.68
C GLU A 114 21.86 -15.95 9.35
N LYS A 115 21.09 -15.79 8.29
CA LYS A 115 21.50 -16.28 6.95
C LYS A 115 22.24 -15.25 6.14
N GLY A 116 22.48 -14.08 6.74
CA GLY A 116 23.22 -13.01 6.06
C GLY A 116 22.37 -12.11 5.19
N ASN A 117 21.06 -12.17 5.32
CA ASN A 117 20.17 -11.26 4.60
C ASN A 117 20.11 -9.92 5.30
N SER A 118 20.35 -8.85 4.55
CA SER A 118 20.23 -7.49 5.06
C SER A 118 18.85 -6.95 4.70
N THR A 119 18.23 -6.22 5.62
CA THR A 119 16.90 -5.64 5.42
C THR A 119 16.96 -4.14 5.58
N TYR A 120 16.34 -3.43 4.64
CA TYR A 120 16.13 -1.99 4.71
C TYR A 120 14.64 -1.71 4.76
N ALA A 121 14.25 -0.67 5.48
CA ALA A 121 12.86 -0.26 5.59
C ALA A 121 12.70 1.16 5.05
N ALA A 122 11.58 1.42 4.41
CA ALA A 122 11.24 2.75 3.92
C ALA A 122 9.75 2.97 4.11
N ALA A 123 9.39 4.08 4.76
CA ALA A 123 7.99 4.38 5.05
C ALA A 123 7.42 5.38 4.05
N ILE A 124 6.18 5.15 3.67
CA ILE A 124 5.44 6.05 2.78
C ILE A 124 4.08 6.35 3.40
N THR A 125 3.45 7.42 2.93
CA THR A 125 2.06 7.72 3.24
C THR A 125 1.26 7.71 1.96
N CYS A 126 0.05 7.18 2.04
CA CYS A 126 -0.88 7.12 0.91
C CYS A 126 -2.16 7.81 1.31
N THR A 127 -2.58 8.77 0.49
CA THR A 127 -3.79 9.55 0.76
C THR A 127 -4.75 9.38 -0.41
N TYR A 128 -6.00 9.11 -0.10
CA TYR A 128 -7.03 9.03 -1.13
C TYR A 128 -8.39 9.38 -0.56
N LEU A 129 -9.28 9.79 -1.46
CA LEU A 129 -10.65 10.11 -1.10
C LEU A 129 -11.49 8.87 -1.30
N GLU A 130 -12.02 8.32 -0.21
CA GLU A 130 -12.90 7.17 -0.28
C GLU A 130 -14.30 7.65 -0.61
N PRO A 131 -14.91 7.15 -1.70
CA PRO A 131 -16.23 7.60 -2.07
C PRO A 131 -17.27 7.20 -1.03
N LYS A 132 -18.38 7.90 -1.06
CA LYS A 132 -19.49 7.60 -0.18
C LYS A 132 -19.92 6.16 -0.41
N GLU A 133 -20.11 5.44 0.71
CA GLU A 133 -20.62 4.12 0.63
C GLU A 133 -22.03 4.15 0.17
N ASN A 134 -22.28 3.50 -0.93
CA ASN A 134 -23.62 3.48 -1.39
C ASN A 134 -24.32 2.40 -0.79
N GLU A 135 -25.07 2.83 -0.20
CA GLU A 135 -25.80 1.91 0.27
C GLU A 135 -26.34 1.02 -0.79
N GLU A 136 -25.34 1.32 -1.50
CA GLU A 136 -25.00 0.85 -2.32
C GLU A 136 -24.90 -0.12 -2.51
N ASN A 137 -25.10 0.02 -2.22
CA ASN A 137 -24.76 -0.65 -2.47
C ASN A 137 -25.14 -1.31 -2.18
N GLU A 138 -25.46 -0.96 -1.92
CA GLU A 138 -25.67 -1.13 -1.70
C GLU A 138 -26.27 -1.95 -1.42
N ARG A 139 -26.87 -2.11 -0.90
CA ARG A 139 -27.37 -2.62 -0.68
C ARG A 139 -28.19 -3.15 -0.83
N PRO A 140 -28.59 -3.31 -1.00
CA PRO A 140 -29.37 -3.59 -1.15
C PRO A 140 -30.34 -3.90 -0.76
N CYS A 141 -30.40 -3.65 -0.38
CA CYS A 141 -30.98 -3.45 -0.22
C CYS A 141 -31.77 -3.46 0.15
N GLN A 142 -32.08 -3.42 0.54
CA GLN A 142 -32.62 -3.01 0.77
C GLN A 142 -33.57 -3.03 0.55
N GLU A 143 -33.68 -3.08 0.40
CA GLU A 143 -34.33 -2.63 0.13
C GLU A 143 -35.09 -3.14 -0.10
N GLU A 144 -35.17 -3.43 0.11
CA GLU A 144 -35.61 -3.35 -0.06
C GLU A 144 -36.14 -3.71 0.11
N GLN A 145 -36.53 -4.01 0.58
CA GLN A 145 -36.90 -3.75 0.74
C GLN A 145 -37.54 -3.69 0.73
N ASN A 146 -37.95 -3.88 0.94
CA ASN A 146 -38.55 -3.32 0.82
C ASN A 146 -39.24 -3.52 0.43
N SER A 147 -39.28 -3.84 0.55
CA SER A 147 -39.78 -3.51 0.12
C SER A 147 -40.56 -3.79 -0.19
N SER A 148 -40.64 -4.10 -0.03
CA SER A 148 -41.10 -3.89 -0.34
C SER A 148 -41.81 -4.00 -0.43
N VAL A 149 -41.86 -4.28 -0.27
CA VAL A 149 -42.11 -3.90 -0.39
C VAL A 149 -42.55 -3.87 -0.47
N HIS A 150 -42.92 -4.03 -0.17
CA HIS A 150 -43.01 -3.57 -0.34
C HIS A 150 -43.52 -3.41 -0.39
#